data_f3c70cabaf6a2df6bb30bfa5fef4e579
#
_entry.id   f3c70cabaf6a2df6bb30bfa5fef4e579
#
_cell.length_a   1.000
_cell.length_b   1.000
_cell.length_c   1.000
_cell.angle_alpha   90.00
_cell.angle_beta   90.00
_cell.angle_gamma   90.00
#
_symmetry.space_group_name_H-M   'P 1'
#
loop_
_entity.id
_entity.type
_entity.pdbx_description
1 polymer ?
#
loop_
_entity_poly.entity_id
_entity_poly.type
_entity_poly.pdbx_seq_one_letter_code
_entity_poly.pdbx_strand_id
1 'polypeptide(L)'
;RQKEVKMILYIIRHGETQWNVEGRLQGQSDTQLDEKGIRLAKVTAEALKEVPFAFGITSPLSRAKVTAQIILGDRNVPLYEDERIQELSFGSWEGLGCRKENYQIPSEHFDYFYTDPLNFQPAEDGETIQQLCERTKEFYQELIHKEEYQDKTILIASHGCATRALLRNVYTDTSDFWHGSVPLNCAVNIVEVRDGKSRLLEEDKVYYGKEDCVNFYGADK
;
A
#
# COMPACT_ATOMS: atom_id res chain seq x y z
N ARG A 1 -32.51 -9.68 16.43
CA ARG A 1 -31.03 -9.83 16.41
C ARG A 1 -30.43 -8.46 16.12
N GLN A 2 -29.65 -7.92 17.05
CA GLN A 2 -28.84 -6.74 16.77
C GLN A 2 -27.87 -7.10 15.63
N LYS A 3 -27.85 -6.25 14.58
CA LYS A 3 -26.91 -6.39 13.47
C LYS A 3 -25.52 -6.11 14.03
N GLU A 4 -24.61 -7.08 13.94
CA GLU A 4 -23.22 -6.88 14.34
C GLU A 4 -22.60 -5.77 13.50
N VAL A 5 -22.12 -4.71 14.18
CA VAL A 5 -21.49 -3.55 13.54
C VAL A 5 -20.03 -3.88 13.30
N LYS A 6 -19.59 -3.75 12.06
CA LYS A 6 -18.19 -3.94 11.67
C LYS A 6 -17.79 -2.97 10.55
N MET A 7 -16.56 -2.51 10.63
CA MET A 7 -15.90 -1.81 9.55
C MET A 7 -15.10 -2.80 8.71
N ILE A 8 -15.13 -2.68 7.40
CA ILE A 8 -14.31 -3.48 6.49
C ILE A 8 -13.40 -2.54 5.71
N LEU A 9 -12.09 -2.78 5.75
CA LEU A 9 -11.10 -2.01 5.04
C LEU A 9 -10.51 -2.87 3.91
N TYR A 10 -10.50 -2.33 2.70
CA TYR A 10 -9.81 -2.89 1.54
C TYR A 10 -8.59 -2.03 1.28
N ILE A 11 -7.42 -2.52 1.69
CA ILE A 11 -6.15 -1.80 1.56
C ILE A 11 -5.44 -2.32 0.33
N ILE A 12 -5.32 -1.47 -0.70
CA ILE A 12 -4.74 -1.84 -1.99
C ILE A 12 -3.43 -1.09 -2.25
N ARG A 13 -2.40 -1.81 -2.73
CA ARG A 13 -1.23 -1.19 -3.34
C ARG A 13 -1.56 -0.74 -4.76
N HIS A 14 -1.03 0.42 -5.16
CA HIS A 14 -1.21 0.95 -6.52
C HIS A 14 -0.80 -0.04 -7.61
N GLY A 15 -1.29 0.18 -8.83
CA GLY A 15 -0.91 -0.58 -10.02
C GLY A 15 0.53 -0.34 -10.47
N GLU A 16 0.98 -1.11 -11.46
CA GLU A 16 2.35 -1.03 -11.97
C GLU A 16 2.66 0.34 -12.57
N THR A 17 3.90 0.79 -12.34
CA THR A 17 4.47 2.01 -12.93
C THR A 17 5.72 1.63 -13.74
N GLN A 18 6.15 2.53 -14.63
CA GLN A 18 7.39 2.32 -15.38
C GLN A 18 8.61 2.22 -14.44
N TRP A 19 8.62 2.95 -13.32
CA TRP A 19 9.72 2.86 -12.35
C TRP A 19 9.72 1.53 -11.60
N ASN A 20 8.58 0.87 -11.42
CA ASN A 20 8.56 -0.53 -10.96
C ASN A 20 9.34 -1.42 -11.95
N VAL A 21 9.01 -1.33 -13.23
CA VAL A 21 9.65 -2.12 -14.28
C VAL A 21 11.16 -1.85 -14.35
N GLU A 22 11.55 -0.59 -14.30
CA GLU A 22 12.96 -0.16 -14.37
C GLU A 22 13.76 -0.40 -13.08
N GLY A 23 13.11 -0.74 -11.97
CA GLY A 23 13.78 -0.92 -10.69
C GLY A 23 14.34 0.35 -10.09
N ARG A 24 13.56 1.42 -10.15
CA ARG A 24 13.89 2.72 -9.56
C ARG A 24 13.10 2.95 -8.28
N LEU A 25 13.73 3.52 -7.27
CA LEU A 25 13.03 3.96 -6.06
C LEU A 25 12.05 5.07 -6.39
N GLN A 26 10.79 4.89 -6.03
CA GLN A 26 9.75 5.86 -6.32
C GLN A 26 9.52 6.82 -5.15
N GLY A 27 9.32 6.28 -3.97
CA GLY A 27 9.04 7.07 -2.78
C GLY A 27 7.85 8.00 -2.98
N GLN A 28 8.06 9.29 -2.79
CA GLN A 28 7.05 10.32 -2.95
C GLN A 28 7.12 11.04 -4.31
N SER A 29 7.97 10.57 -5.22
CA SER A 29 7.94 11.02 -6.62
C SER A 29 6.62 10.62 -7.27
N ASP A 30 6.03 11.56 -8.02
CA ASP A 30 4.68 11.40 -8.56
C ASP A 30 4.70 10.70 -9.93
N THR A 31 4.96 9.40 -9.90
CA THR A 31 4.97 8.55 -11.09
C THR A 31 3.55 8.10 -11.46
N GLN A 32 3.35 7.85 -12.75
CA GLN A 32 2.06 7.43 -13.30
C GLN A 32 1.97 5.91 -13.45
N LEU A 33 0.77 5.37 -13.47
CA LEU A 33 0.54 3.98 -13.88
C LEU A 33 0.97 3.80 -15.33
N ASP A 34 1.60 2.66 -15.62
CA ASP A 34 1.79 2.23 -17.00
C ASP A 34 0.54 1.51 -17.54
N GLU A 35 0.58 1.07 -18.80
CA GLU A 35 -0.56 0.39 -19.41
C GLU A 35 -0.96 -0.88 -18.65
N LYS A 36 0.02 -1.66 -18.22
CA LYS A 36 -0.24 -2.87 -17.41
C LYS A 36 -0.85 -2.49 -16.06
N GLY A 37 -0.36 -1.45 -15.41
CA GLY A 37 -0.91 -0.95 -14.15
C GLY A 37 -2.38 -0.59 -14.26
N ILE A 38 -2.76 0.11 -15.33
CA ILE A 38 -4.17 0.45 -15.62
C ILE A 38 -4.99 -0.83 -15.85
N ARG A 39 -4.47 -1.78 -16.63
CA ARG A 39 -5.16 -3.04 -16.90
C ARG A 39 -5.37 -3.86 -15.63
N LEU A 40 -4.35 -4.00 -14.78
CA LEU A 40 -4.47 -4.74 -13.52
C LEU A 40 -5.46 -4.06 -12.55
N ALA A 41 -5.48 -2.73 -12.52
CA ALA A 41 -6.46 -1.99 -11.73
C ALA A 41 -7.89 -2.25 -12.23
N LYS A 42 -8.10 -2.31 -13.55
CA LYS A 42 -9.42 -2.63 -14.14
C LYS A 42 -9.86 -4.07 -13.83
N VAL A 43 -8.95 -5.04 -13.90
CA VAL A 43 -9.24 -6.42 -13.50
C VAL A 43 -9.65 -6.50 -12.03
N THR A 44 -8.95 -5.77 -11.17
CA THR A 44 -9.26 -5.68 -9.74
C THR A 44 -10.61 -5.00 -9.51
N ALA A 45 -10.91 -3.92 -10.25
CA ALA A 45 -12.20 -3.23 -10.20
C ALA A 45 -13.36 -4.17 -10.53
N GLU A 46 -13.23 -4.98 -11.57
CA GLU A 46 -14.26 -5.97 -11.94
C GLU A 46 -14.48 -7.00 -10.82
N ALA A 47 -13.39 -7.49 -10.20
CA ALA A 47 -13.49 -8.42 -9.10
C ALA A 47 -14.16 -7.83 -7.85
N LEU A 48 -14.02 -6.52 -7.64
CA LEU A 48 -14.55 -5.80 -6.47
C LEU A 48 -15.85 -5.04 -6.76
N LYS A 49 -16.47 -5.23 -7.93
CA LYS A 49 -17.63 -4.45 -8.36
C LYS A 49 -18.84 -4.54 -7.43
N GLU A 50 -19.03 -5.67 -6.74
CA GLU A 50 -20.14 -5.89 -5.82
C GLU A 50 -19.81 -5.47 -4.38
N VAL A 51 -18.58 -5.07 -4.09
CA VAL A 51 -18.21 -4.58 -2.76
C VAL A 51 -18.84 -3.21 -2.52
N PRO A 52 -19.64 -3.04 -1.45
CA PRO A 52 -20.40 -1.80 -1.23
C PRO A 52 -19.55 -0.72 -0.56
N PHE A 53 -18.54 -0.21 -1.25
CA PHE A 53 -17.72 0.87 -0.72
C PHE A 53 -18.57 2.11 -0.42
N ALA A 54 -18.51 2.60 0.82
CA ALA A 54 -19.13 3.86 1.21
C ALA A 54 -18.32 5.06 0.69
N PHE A 55 -17.00 4.94 0.66
CA PHE A 55 -16.05 5.92 0.14
C PHE A 55 -14.67 5.31 0.03
N GLY A 56 -13.73 6.06 -0.54
CA GLY A 56 -12.31 5.72 -0.57
C GLY A 56 -11.45 6.79 0.06
N ILE A 57 -10.30 6.38 0.56
CA ILE A 57 -9.21 7.26 1.00
C ILE A 57 -7.96 6.84 0.24
N THR A 58 -7.28 7.79 -0.37
CA THR A 58 -6.08 7.51 -1.16
C THR A 58 -4.90 8.37 -0.76
N SER A 59 -3.69 7.80 -0.91
CA SER A 59 -2.49 8.62 -1.03
C SER A 59 -2.71 9.64 -2.15
N PRO A 60 -2.24 10.90 -2.00
CA PRO A 60 -2.37 11.92 -3.05
C PRO A 60 -1.52 11.63 -4.28
N LEU A 61 -0.55 10.68 -4.22
CA LEU A 61 0.29 10.35 -5.36
C LEU A 61 -0.54 9.70 -6.48
N SER A 62 -0.32 10.15 -7.72
CA SER A 62 -1.16 9.80 -8.88
C SER A 62 -1.35 8.30 -9.06
N ARG A 63 -0.31 7.49 -8.90
CA ARG A 63 -0.39 6.03 -9.07
C ARG A 63 -1.38 5.37 -8.11
N ALA A 64 -1.48 5.86 -6.88
CA ALA A 64 -2.45 5.36 -5.90
C ALA A 64 -3.85 5.92 -6.17
N LYS A 65 -3.93 7.22 -6.42
CA LYS A 65 -5.20 7.91 -6.69
C LYS A 65 -5.91 7.36 -7.92
N VAL A 66 -5.17 7.18 -9.02
CA VAL A 66 -5.74 6.61 -10.27
C VAL A 66 -6.18 5.16 -10.05
N THR A 67 -5.41 4.37 -9.33
CA THR A 67 -5.81 3.00 -8.95
C THR A 67 -7.16 3.03 -8.20
N ALA A 68 -7.29 3.88 -7.19
CA ALA A 68 -8.54 4.03 -6.44
C ALA A 68 -9.71 4.49 -7.31
N GLN A 69 -9.48 5.45 -8.19
CA GLN A 69 -10.50 5.94 -9.13
C GLN A 69 -11.01 4.82 -10.04
N ILE A 70 -10.11 3.99 -10.56
CA ILE A 70 -10.47 2.83 -11.40
C ILE A 70 -11.29 1.82 -10.60
N ILE A 71 -10.88 1.50 -9.36
CA ILE A 71 -11.60 0.56 -8.50
C ILE A 71 -13.01 1.06 -8.17
N LEU A 72 -13.15 2.33 -7.82
CA LEU A 72 -14.45 2.91 -7.51
C LEU A 72 -15.33 3.04 -8.75
N GLY A 73 -14.73 3.26 -9.93
CA GLY A 73 -15.42 3.29 -11.21
C GLY A 73 -16.58 4.27 -11.23
N ASP A 74 -17.74 3.81 -11.66
CA ASP A 74 -18.95 4.64 -11.79
C ASP A 74 -19.73 4.82 -10.48
N ARG A 75 -19.19 4.32 -9.36
CA ARG A 75 -19.84 4.51 -8.06
C ARG A 75 -19.87 6.00 -7.71
N ASN A 76 -21.02 6.49 -7.32
CA ASN A 76 -21.16 7.86 -6.87
C ASN A 76 -20.80 7.97 -5.38
N VAL A 77 -19.52 7.71 -5.08
CA VAL A 77 -18.99 7.77 -3.71
C VAL A 77 -17.74 8.68 -3.69
N PRO A 78 -17.51 9.39 -2.58
CA PRO A 78 -16.37 10.30 -2.48
C PRO A 78 -15.04 9.53 -2.39
N LEU A 79 -13.98 10.17 -2.87
CA LEU A 79 -12.59 9.74 -2.71
C LEU A 79 -11.82 10.89 -2.05
N TYR A 80 -11.33 10.64 -0.84
CA TYR A 80 -10.56 11.62 -0.06
C TYR A 80 -9.07 11.33 -0.18
N GLU A 81 -8.25 12.35 -0.07
CA GLU A 81 -6.80 12.21 -0.02
C GLU A 81 -6.29 12.36 1.41
N ASP A 82 -5.25 11.59 1.76
CA ASP A 82 -4.57 11.72 3.05
C ASP A 82 -3.07 11.51 2.86
N GLU A 83 -2.28 12.53 3.18
CA GLU A 83 -0.83 12.51 3.02
C GLU A 83 -0.13 11.49 3.91
N ARG A 84 -0.76 11.09 5.02
CA ARG A 84 -0.17 10.12 5.97
C ARG A 84 -0.03 8.73 5.41
N ILE A 85 -0.71 8.41 4.30
CA ILE A 85 -0.61 7.10 3.63
C ILE A 85 0.18 7.15 2.32
N GLN A 86 0.98 8.19 2.12
CA GLN A 86 2.01 8.21 1.07
C GLN A 86 3.09 7.17 1.34
N GLU A 87 3.84 6.83 0.29
CA GLU A 87 4.99 5.95 0.42
C GLU A 87 6.10 6.58 1.25
N LEU A 88 7.00 5.72 1.74
CA LEU A 88 8.25 6.15 2.36
C LEU A 88 8.96 7.14 1.44
N SER A 89 9.36 8.30 1.97
CA SER A 89 10.21 9.22 1.22
C SER A 89 11.64 8.69 1.20
N PHE A 90 12.19 8.46 0.00
CA PHE A 90 13.60 8.13 -0.17
C PHE A 90 14.46 9.39 -0.37
N GLY A 91 13.85 10.58 -0.38
CA GLY A 91 14.55 11.83 -0.54
C GLY A 91 15.34 11.88 -1.84
N SER A 92 16.59 12.29 -1.76
CA SER A 92 17.47 12.43 -2.93
C SER A 92 17.78 11.11 -3.66
N TRP A 93 17.45 9.96 -3.07
CA TRP A 93 17.63 8.67 -3.74
C TRP A 93 16.48 8.30 -4.67
N GLU A 94 15.39 9.06 -4.69
CA GLU A 94 14.27 8.79 -5.57
C GLU A 94 14.69 8.88 -7.04
N GLY A 95 14.26 7.91 -7.84
CA GLY A 95 14.65 7.75 -9.23
C GLY A 95 15.92 6.95 -9.46
N LEU A 96 16.70 6.67 -8.42
CA LEU A 96 17.93 5.86 -8.53
C LEU A 96 17.59 4.36 -8.65
N GLY A 97 18.40 3.64 -9.41
CA GLY A 97 18.29 2.19 -9.53
C GLY A 97 18.60 1.49 -8.22
N CYS A 98 17.74 0.53 -7.85
CA CYS A 98 17.85 -0.20 -6.58
C CYS A 98 18.03 -1.71 -6.73
N ARG A 99 18.12 -2.20 -7.96
CA ARG A 99 18.40 -3.61 -8.24
C ARG A 99 19.89 -3.84 -8.48
N LYS A 100 20.31 -5.09 -8.39
CA LYS A 100 21.70 -5.49 -8.61
C LYS A 100 22.23 -5.02 -9.98
N GLU A 101 21.42 -5.15 -11.03
CA GLU A 101 21.82 -4.83 -12.41
C GLU A 101 21.89 -3.32 -12.70
N ASN A 102 21.23 -2.48 -11.88
CA ASN A 102 21.19 -1.03 -12.11
C ASN A 102 21.49 -0.19 -10.86
N TYR A 103 22.13 -0.78 -9.86
CA TYR A 103 22.31 -0.18 -8.54
C TYR A 103 23.08 1.15 -8.58
N GLN A 104 22.47 2.21 -8.05
CA GLN A 104 23.01 3.58 -8.06
C GLN A 104 22.94 4.25 -6.67
N ILE A 105 22.41 3.55 -5.66
CA ILE A 105 22.16 4.17 -4.35
C ILE A 105 23.50 4.34 -3.62
N PRO A 106 23.83 5.58 -3.16
CA PRO A 106 25.09 5.85 -2.47
C PRO A 106 25.03 5.42 -1.00
N SER A 107 24.80 4.12 -0.76
CA SER A 107 24.74 3.52 0.56
C SER A 107 25.32 2.11 0.50
N GLU A 108 26.17 1.78 1.47
CA GLU A 108 26.74 0.44 1.59
C GLU A 108 25.74 -0.56 2.19
N HIS A 109 24.69 -0.06 2.86
CA HIS A 109 23.76 -0.86 3.63
C HIS A 109 22.29 -0.64 3.22
N PHE A 110 22.05 -0.30 1.95
CA PHE A 110 20.68 -0.18 1.45
C PHE A 110 19.91 -1.49 1.56
N ASP A 111 20.61 -2.62 1.52
CA ASP A 111 20.01 -3.95 1.73
C ASP A 111 19.25 -4.08 3.05
N TYR A 112 19.59 -3.28 4.08
CA TYR A 112 18.83 -3.25 5.34
C TYR A 112 17.37 -2.84 5.13
N PHE A 113 17.07 -2.07 4.09
CA PHE A 113 15.70 -1.75 3.75
C PHE A 113 14.84 -3.02 3.61
N TYR A 114 15.41 -4.09 3.08
CA TYR A 114 14.73 -5.38 2.91
C TYR A 114 15.00 -6.36 4.05
N THR A 115 16.21 -6.40 4.58
CA THR A 115 16.65 -7.44 5.53
C THR A 115 16.49 -7.04 6.98
N ASP A 116 16.56 -5.73 7.27
CA ASP A 116 16.46 -5.18 8.63
C ASP A 116 15.89 -3.74 8.58
N PRO A 117 14.62 -3.59 8.19
CA PRO A 117 14.06 -2.27 7.89
C PRO A 117 14.13 -1.26 9.05
N LEU A 118 14.00 -1.72 10.29
CA LEU A 118 14.03 -0.83 11.45
C LEU A 118 15.43 -0.22 11.69
N ASN A 119 16.47 -0.84 11.16
CA ASN A 119 17.84 -0.33 11.18
C ASN A 119 18.28 0.31 9.86
N PHE A 120 17.39 0.39 8.89
CA PHE A 120 17.65 1.07 7.61
C PHE A 120 17.94 2.55 7.86
N GLN A 121 19.04 3.04 7.26
CA GLN A 121 19.45 4.44 7.30
C GLN A 121 19.09 5.10 5.97
N PRO A 122 18.12 6.04 5.94
CA PRO A 122 17.73 6.73 4.72
C PRO A 122 18.77 7.77 4.29
N ALA A 123 18.57 8.36 3.12
CA ALA A 123 19.23 9.60 2.74
C ALA A 123 18.95 10.67 3.81
N GLU A 124 19.81 11.69 3.87
CA GLU A 124 19.67 12.77 4.85
C GLU A 124 18.28 13.45 4.81
N ASP A 125 17.72 13.59 3.61
CA ASP A 125 16.39 14.14 3.34
C ASP A 125 15.30 13.07 3.19
N GLY A 126 15.60 11.83 3.49
CA GLY A 126 14.67 10.70 3.43
C GLY A 126 13.99 10.40 4.76
N GLU A 127 13.10 9.45 4.73
CA GLU A 127 12.28 9.03 5.87
C GLU A 127 12.76 7.68 6.43
N THR A 128 12.78 7.55 7.75
CA THR A 128 13.03 6.25 8.40
C THR A 128 11.75 5.40 8.39
N ILE A 129 11.92 4.08 8.55
CA ILE A 129 10.77 3.17 8.69
C ILE A 129 9.94 3.54 9.94
N GLN A 130 10.59 3.96 11.03
CA GLN A 130 9.90 4.39 12.24
C GLN A 130 8.98 5.59 12.00
N GLN A 131 9.47 6.58 11.25
CA GLN A 131 8.68 7.76 10.88
C GLN A 131 7.45 7.36 10.04
N LEU A 132 7.63 6.47 9.06
CA LEU A 132 6.53 5.93 8.27
C LEU A 132 5.51 5.21 9.17
N CYS A 133 5.97 4.37 10.08
CA CYS A 133 5.10 3.65 11.01
C CYS A 133 4.31 4.60 11.91
N GLU A 134 4.91 5.69 12.38
CA GLU A 134 4.23 6.68 13.22
C GLU A 134 3.10 7.37 12.49
N ARG A 135 3.34 7.89 11.27
CA ARG A 135 2.30 8.62 10.52
C ARG A 135 1.18 7.72 10.01
N THR A 136 1.50 6.48 9.61
CA THR A 136 0.50 5.52 9.19
C THR A 136 -0.33 4.99 10.37
N LYS A 137 0.28 4.84 11.54
CA LYS A 137 -0.43 4.49 12.78
C LYS A 137 -1.41 5.59 13.18
N GLU A 138 -0.99 6.84 13.13
CA GLU A 138 -1.87 7.98 13.42
C GLU A 138 -3.11 7.95 12.52
N PHE A 139 -2.92 7.78 11.21
CA PHE A 139 -4.00 7.63 10.25
C PHE A 139 -4.92 6.45 10.62
N TYR A 140 -4.35 5.29 10.85
CA TYR A 140 -5.10 4.05 11.10
C TYR A 140 -5.92 4.14 12.38
N GLN A 141 -5.31 4.60 13.47
CA GLN A 141 -6.00 4.72 14.76
C GLN A 141 -7.13 5.75 14.71
N GLU A 142 -6.93 6.87 14.03
CA GLU A 142 -7.99 7.84 13.81
C GLU A 142 -9.14 7.23 13.01
N LEU A 143 -8.85 6.54 11.91
CA LEU A 143 -9.84 5.94 11.03
C LEU A 143 -10.73 4.94 11.77
N ILE A 144 -10.11 3.99 12.48
CA ILE A 144 -10.86 2.88 13.09
C ILE A 144 -11.68 3.29 14.32
N HIS A 145 -11.41 4.47 14.88
CA HIS A 145 -12.14 4.98 16.04
C HIS A 145 -13.20 6.04 15.69
N LYS A 146 -13.33 6.41 14.41
CA LYS A 146 -14.42 7.31 13.99
C LYS A 146 -15.77 6.61 14.12
N GLU A 147 -16.65 7.19 14.92
CA GLU A 147 -17.97 6.62 15.21
C GLU A 147 -18.80 6.44 13.93
N GLU A 148 -18.78 7.42 13.04
CA GLU A 148 -19.51 7.39 11.78
C GLU A 148 -19.05 6.35 10.78
N TYR A 149 -17.88 5.72 11.00
CA TYR A 149 -17.30 4.71 10.08
C TYR A 149 -17.45 3.26 10.55
N GLN A 150 -18.04 3.03 11.72
CA GLN A 150 -18.05 1.71 12.36
C GLN A 150 -18.80 0.62 11.57
N ASP A 151 -19.71 1.00 10.69
CA ASP A 151 -20.48 0.09 9.83
C ASP A 151 -20.13 0.21 8.34
N LYS A 152 -19.03 0.90 8.01
CA LYS A 152 -18.67 1.22 6.63
C LYS A 152 -17.67 0.23 6.05
N THR A 153 -17.75 0.05 4.73
CA THR A 153 -16.73 -0.59 3.92
C THR A 153 -15.97 0.50 3.18
N ILE A 154 -14.65 0.55 3.35
CA ILE A 154 -13.80 1.66 2.91
C ILE A 154 -12.65 1.13 2.07
N LEU A 155 -12.43 1.76 0.90
CA LEU A 155 -11.25 1.51 0.09
C LEU A 155 -10.10 2.41 0.57
N ILE A 156 -8.91 1.84 0.75
CA ILE A 156 -7.70 2.59 1.08
C ILE A 156 -6.64 2.26 0.04
N ALA A 157 -6.22 3.26 -0.74
CA ALA A 157 -5.20 3.09 -1.77
C ALA A 157 -3.87 3.70 -1.31
N SER A 158 -2.83 2.87 -1.29
CA SER A 158 -1.52 3.23 -0.76
C SER A 158 -0.40 2.56 -1.57
N HIS A 159 0.71 2.29 -0.93
CA HIS A 159 1.98 1.89 -1.55
C HIS A 159 2.53 0.64 -0.86
N GLY A 160 3.63 0.10 -1.38
CA GLY A 160 4.18 -1.16 -0.89
C GLY A 160 4.65 -1.11 0.56
N CYS A 161 5.58 -0.21 0.87
CA CYS A 161 6.13 -0.06 2.23
C CYS A 161 5.07 0.49 3.19
N ALA A 162 4.32 1.51 2.76
CA ALA A 162 3.25 2.11 3.56
C ALA A 162 2.15 1.12 3.91
N THR A 163 1.81 0.18 3.02
CA THR A 163 0.86 -0.90 3.31
C THR A 163 1.35 -1.78 4.46
N ARG A 164 2.62 -2.15 4.45
CA ARG A 164 3.19 -2.95 5.56
C ARG A 164 3.19 -2.17 6.86
N ALA A 165 3.48 -0.88 6.82
CA ALA A 165 3.42 -0.03 8.00
C ALA A 165 1.98 0.08 8.55
N LEU A 166 0.98 0.27 7.68
CA LEU A 166 -0.44 0.27 8.07
C LEU A 166 -0.83 -1.06 8.74
N LEU A 167 -0.44 -2.18 8.14
CA LEU A 167 -0.81 -3.51 8.60
C LEU A 167 -0.11 -3.92 9.90
N ARG A 168 0.94 -3.22 10.35
CA ARG A 168 1.50 -3.44 11.69
C ARG A 168 0.45 -3.23 12.79
N ASN A 169 -0.57 -2.42 12.52
CA ASN A 169 -1.70 -2.24 13.44
C ASN A 169 -2.66 -3.44 13.47
N VAL A 170 -2.50 -4.37 12.54
CA VAL A 170 -3.38 -5.53 12.34
C VAL A 170 -2.67 -6.85 12.61
N TYR A 171 -1.40 -6.97 12.21
CA TYR A 171 -0.63 -8.20 12.40
C TYR A 171 -0.47 -8.57 13.87
N THR A 172 -0.60 -9.86 14.17
CA THR A 172 -0.30 -10.39 15.50
C THR A 172 1.20 -10.58 15.71
N ASP A 173 1.94 -10.91 14.65
CA ASP A 173 3.40 -11.01 14.65
C ASP A 173 3.98 -9.88 13.79
N THR A 174 4.73 -8.98 14.43
CA THR A 174 5.38 -7.83 13.79
C THR A 174 6.90 -7.96 13.73
N SER A 175 7.44 -9.14 13.96
CA SER A 175 8.89 -9.40 13.94
C SER A 175 9.50 -9.23 12.55
N ASP A 176 8.77 -9.57 11.49
CA ASP A 176 9.13 -9.29 10.11
C ASP A 176 8.29 -8.12 9.58
N PHE A 177 8.93 -6.97 9.39
CA PHE A 177 8.24 -5.78 8.87
C PHE A 177 7.54 -6.07 7.53
N TRP A 178 8.21 -6.80 6.62
CA TRP A 178 7.67 -7.08 5.30
C TRP A 178 6.61 -8.16 5.28
N HIS A 179 6.49 -8.93 6.36
CA HIS A 179 5.54 -10.03 6.47
C HIS A 179 5.63 -10.97 5.25
N GLY A 180 6.89 -11.26 4.86
CA GLY A 180 7.26 -12.06 3.70
C GLY A 180 7.94 -11.23 2.60
N SER A 181 7.22 -10.33 1.96
CA SER A 181 7.75 -9.51 0.87
C SER A 181 6.98 -8.19 0.70
N VAL A 182 7.45 -7.35 -0.22
CA VAL A 182 6.68 -6.19 -0.70
C VAL A 182 5.40 -6.72 -1.37
N PRO A 183 4.22 -6.15 -1.09
CA PRO A 183 2.99 -6.55 -1.79
C PRO A 183 3.13 -6.38 -3.30
N LEU A 184 2.54 -7.27 -4.07
CA LEU A 184 2.45 -7.11 -5.53
C LEU A 184 1.57 -5.91 -5.89
N ASN A 185 1.73 -5.39 -7.10
CA ASN A 185 0.88 -4.31 -7.59
C ASN A 185 -0.59 -4.75 -7.58
N CYS A 186 -1.47 -3.88 -7.16
CA CYS A 186 -2.90 -4.13 -6.96
C CYS A 186 -3.23 -5.24 -5.95
N ALA A 187 -2.28 -5.67 -5.12
CA ALA A 187 -2.58 -6.61 -4.04
C ALA A 187 -3.50 -5.95 -3.01
N VAL A 188 -4.47 -6.71 -2.54
CA VAL A 188 -5.51 -6.25 -1.62
C VAL A 188 -5.41 -6.99 -0.30
N ASN A 189 -5.39 -6.23 0.79
CA ASN A 189 -5.49 -6.75 2.15
C ASN A 189 -6.86 -6.35 2.70
N ILE A 190 -7.63 -7.31 3.18
CA ILE A 190 -8.97 -7.08 3.72
C ILE A 190 -8.93 -7.22 5.23
N VAL A 191 -9.34 -6.16 5.92
CA VAL A 191 -9.32 -6.06 7.38
C VAL A 191 -10.72 -5.84 7.90
N GLU A 192 -11.09 -6.58 8.93
CA GLU A 192 -12.31 -6.37 9.69
C GLU A 192 -11.95 -5.64 10.99
N VAL A 193 -12.71 -4.60 11.32
CA VAL A 193 -12.55 -3.87 12.59
C VAL A 193 -13.87 -3.94 13.36
N ARG A 194 -13.83 -4.44 14.58
CA ARG A 194 -14.96 -4.46 15.52
C ARG A 194 -14.51 -3.94 16.87
N ASP A 195 -15.19 -2.94 17.39
CA ASP A 195 -14.87 -2.34 18.70
C ASP A 195 -13.39 -1.98 18.85
N GLY A 196 -12.82 -1.37 17.81
CA GLY A 196 -11.41 -0.98 17.78
C GLY A 196 -10.41 -2.12 17.64
N LYS A 197 -10.88 -3.36 17.43
CA LYS A 197 -10.03 -4.55 17.22
C LYS A 197 -10.01 -4.95 15.77
N SER A 198 -8.81 -5.07 15.23
CA SER A 198 -8.58 -5.40 13.82
C SER A 198 -8.25 -6.87 13.63
N ARG A 199 -8.76 -7.45 12.55
CA ARG A 199 -8.47 -8.81 12.13
C ARG A 199 -8.27 -8.87 10.63
N LEU A 200 -7.17 -9.48 10.19
CA LEU A 200 -6.88 -9.67 8.77
C LEU A 200 -7.73 -10.83 8.22
N LEU A 201 -8.56 -10.55 7.22
CA LEU A 201 -9.42 -11.55 6.57
C LEU A 201 -8.75 -12.13 5.32
N GLU A 202 -8.09 -11.30 4.53
CA GLU A 202 -7.34 -11.71 3.34
C GLU A 202 -6.02 -10.95 3.32
N GLU A 203 -4.95 -11.62 2.91
CA GLU A 203 -3.61 -11.04 2.84
C GLU A 203 -3.06 -11.10 1.41
N ASP A 204 -2.60 -9.94 0.91
CA ASP A 204 -1.91 -9.81 -0.38
C ASP A 204 -2.63 -10.48 -1.56
N LYS A 205 -3.96 -10.42 -1.56
CA LYS A 205 -4.76 -11.04 -2.61
C LYS A 205 -4.69 -10.25 -3.90
N VAL A 206 -4.34 -10.95 -4.99
CA VAL A 206 -4.42 -10.41 -6.34
C VAL A 206 -5.55 -11.08 -7.10
N TYR A 207 -6.21 -10.34 -7.99
CA TYR A 207 -7.38 -10.80 -8.75
C TYR A 207 -7.05 -11.07 -10.21
N TYR A 208 -5.79 -10.95 -10.60
CA TYR A 208 -5.27 -11.28 -11.92
C TYR A 208 -4.51 -12.62 -11.91
N GLY A 209 -4.25 -13.17 -13.09
CA GLY A 209 -3.60 -14.48 -13.24
C GLY A 209 -2.11 -14.47 -12.92
N LYS A 210 -1.55 -15.67 -12.72
CA LYS A 210 -0.13 -15.87 -12.37
C LYS A 210 0.83 -15.26 -13.40
N GLU A 211 0.44 -15.23 -14.66
CA GLU A 211 1.22 -14.68 -15.77
C GLU A 211 1.53 -13.18 -15.58
N ASP A 212 0.70 -12.48 -14.82
CA ASP A 212 0.85 -11.06 -14.53
C ASP A 212 1.50 -10.79 -13.16
N CYS A 213 1.77 -11.83 -12.36
CA CYS A 213 2.44 -11.69 -11.08
C CYS A 213 3.93 -11.44 -11.28
N VAL A 214 4.40 -10.24 -10.94
CA VAL A 214 5.83 -9.89 -10.99
C VAL A 214 6.25 -9.34 -9.64
N ASN A 215 7.20 -10.00 -9.00
CA ASN A 215 7.85 -9.49 -7.81
C ASN A 215 9.12 -8.75 -8.20
N PHE A 216 9.03 -7.42 -8.32
CA PHE A 216 10.16 -6.56 -8.67
C PHE A 216 11.23 -6.45 -7.58
N TYR A 217 10.91 -6.88 -6.36
CA TYR A 217 11.75 -6.70 -5.16
C TYR A 217 12.12 -8.02 -4.50
N GLY A 218 11.72 -9.15 -5.10
CA GLY A 218 12.12 -10.47 -4.65
C GLY A 218 13.58 -10.69 -4.93
N ALA A 219 14.36 -10.99 -3.91
CA ALA A 219 15.67 -11.58 -4.14
C ALA A 219 15.46 -12.87 -4.92
N ASP A 220 16.23 -13.07 -5.97
CA ASP A 220 16.43 -14.38 -6.54
C ASP A 220 16.95 -15.28 -5.41
N LYS A 221 16.06 -16.13 -4.91
CA LYS A 221 16.44 -17.15 -3.95
C LYS A 221 16.96 -18.36 -4.70
#